data_f3e00e348ae7b4ac4648cefe236c24da
#
_entry.id   f3e00e348ae7b4ac4648cefe236c24da
#
_cell.length_a   1.000
_cell.length_b   1.000
_cell.length_c   1.000
_cell.angle_alpha   90.00
_cell.angle_beta   90.00
_cell.angle_gamma   90.00
#
_symmetry.space_group_name_H-M   'P 1'
#
loop_
_entity.id
_entity.type
_entity.pdbx_description
1 polymer ?
#
loop_
_entity_poly.entity_id
_entity_poly.type
_entity_poly.pdbx_seq_one_letter_code
_entity_poly.pdbx_strand_id
1 'polypeptide(L)'
;MKGTIAAIATAVAFVVAGTGTSAQAQQLTEIKISYQPALYWALPFYVAAEKGWYAELGLKPEFSTFPAGVPQIAASASKSWDVGGTGSVPATLGAVRYNLLTIGITNDESYGNALLATAKTADGFVKNPASIKGQTIVLTANSTGDYAVQSCLAKWGLKKADVTVKSMGQAEIISAMSSGNADLGGLWAPNTYTMEEKAGAKQICSGKDAGAAVPGALIARADYAKEQPQNVAKFLAVYLRAWKWLNAHQPEAIAMMKKFYEQGGVTISEASMKKEFTTRPTYDLAGQLKIMNRSAGGASEVDGWFTKIGAFMQANGTFPEAPAASKFITDEYLKMVDADPKLKAFANRAD
;
A
#
# COMPACT_ATOMS: atom_id res chain seq x y z
N MET A 1 53.92 -54.97 -66.62
CA MET A 1 52.60 -55.22 -66.00
C MET A 1 52.63 -54.45 -64.71
N LYS A 2 51.84 -53.38 -64.60
CA LYS A 2 51.89 -52.42 -63.55
C LYS A 2 50.76 -52.71 -62.57
N GLY A 3 51.06 -52.98 -61.30
CA GLY A 3 50.09 -53.18 -60.23
C GLY A 3 49.98 -51.87 -59.39
N THR A 4 48.80 -51.35 -59.31
CA THR A 4 48.48 -50.11 -58.59
C THR A 4 48.04 -50.50 -57.17
N ILE A 5 48.73 -50.01 -56.12
CA ILE A 5 48.37 -50.15 -54.71
C ILE A 5 47.46 -48.97 -54.32
N ALA A 6 46.23 -49.30 -53.94
CA ALA A 6 45.27 -48.29 -53.37
C ALA A 6 45.48 -48.16 -51.86
N ALA A 7 45.79 -47.01 -51.36
CA ALA A 7 45.89 -46.70 -49.95
C ALA A 7 44.48 -46.22 -49.43
N ILE A 8 43.98 -46.94 -48.47
CA ILE A 8 42.72 -46.61 -47.78
C ILE A 8 43.10 -45.71 -46.60
N ALA A 9 42.68 -44.45 -46.65
CA ALA A 9 42.77 -43.50 -45.55
C ALA A 9 41.52 -43.58 -44.70
N THR A 10 41.67 -44.07 -43.46
CA THR A 10 40.59 -44.11 -42.46
C THR A 10 40.50 -42.77 -41.75
N ALA A 11 39.46 -41.99 -42.04
CA ALA A 11 39.17 -40.74 -41.32
C ALA A 11 38.43 -41.06 -40.00
N VAL A 12 39.05 -40.82 -38.86
CA VAL A 12 38.45 -40.91 -37.56
C VAL A 12 37.74 -39.56 -37.30
N ALA A 13 36.41 -39.53 -37.35
CA ALA A 13 35.60 -38.36 -37.00
C ALA A 13 35.43 -38.32 -35.45
N PHE A 14 36.08 -37.37 -34.79
CA PHE A 14 35.82 -37.03 -33.39
C PHE A 14 34.46 -36.29 -33.30
N VAL A 15 33.43 -36.99 -32.81
CA VAL A 15 32.17 -36.37 -32.43
C VAL A 15 32.36 -35.78 -31.04
N VAL A 16 32.59 -34.46 -30.97
CA VAL A 16 32.53 -33.69 -29.70
C VAL A 16 31.06 -33.53 -29.37
N ALA A 17 30.52 -34.37 -28.50
CA ALA A 17 29.21 -34.20 -27.89
C ALA A 17 29.29 -33.01 -26.92
N GLY A 18 29.00 -31.82 -27.43
CA GLY A 18 28.77 -30.63 -26.60
C GLY A 18 27.52 -30.84 -25.77
N THR A 19 27.66 -31.17 -24.49
CA THR A 19 26.56 -31.07 -23.51
C THR A 19 26.25 -29.60 -23.27
N GLY A 20 25.50 -29.02 -24.19
CA GLY A 20 24.89 -27.75 -23.94
C GLY A 20 23.82 -27.93 -22.85
N THR A 21 24.16 -27.59 -21.62
CA THR A 21 23.16 -27.35 -20.59
C THR A 21 22.34 -26.15 -21.05
N SER A 22 21.23 -26.42 -21.74
CA SER A 22 20.19 -25.41 -21.97
C SER A 22 19.75 -24.95 -20.58
N ALA A 23 20.17 -23.76 -20.20
CA ALA A 23 19.60 -23.06 -19.05
C ALA A 23 18.09 -22.94 -19.35
N GLN A 24 17.31 -23.85 -18.75
CA GLN A 24 15.87 -23.81 -18.86
C GLN A 24 15.43 -22.49 -18.24
N ALA A 25 14.98 -21.54 -19.03
CA ALA A 25 14.47 -20.27 -18.54
C ALA A 25 13.42 -20.60 -17.46
N GLN A 26 13.66 -20.19 -16.24
CA GLN A 26 12.76 -20.43 -15.13
C GLN A 26 11.41 -19.83 -15.48
N GLN A 27 10.39 -20.67 -15.64
CA GLN A 27 9.04 -20.19 -15.93
C GLN A 27 8.54 -19.41 -14.71
N LEU A 28 8.39 -18.08 -14.88
CA LEU A 28 7.91 -17.20 -13.81
C LEU A 28 6.40 -17.40 -13.61
N THR A 29 5.97 -17.44 -12.37
CA THR A 29 4.56 -17.50 -12.01
C THR A 29 3.97 -16.09 -11.98
N GLU A 30 2.90 -15.85 -12.74
CA GLU A 30 2.19 -14.60 -12.75
C GLU A 30 1.55 -14.31 -11.38
N ILE A 31 1.64 -13.06 -10.93
CA ILE A 31 0.98 -12.55 -9.73
C ILE A 31 0.41 -11.16 -10.04
N LYS A 32 -0.90 -11.00 -9.86
CA LYS A 32 -1.60 -9.74 -10.14
C LYS A 32 -1.65 -8.89 -8.89
N ILE A 33 -1.06 -7.68 -8.96
CA ILE A 33 -0.87 -6.78 -7.83
C ILE A 33 -1.70 -5.52 -8.04
N SER A 34 -2.57 -5.20 -7.09
CA SER A 34 -3.43 -4.01 -7.14
C SER A 34 -2.98 -2.92 -6.17
N TYR A 35 -3.09 -1.65 -6.60
CA TYR A 35 -2.78 -0.50 -5.75
C TYR A 35 -3.42 0.81 -6.26
N GLN A 36 -3.34 1.88 -5.48
CA GLN A 36 -3.65 3.23 -5.91
C GLN A 36 -2.35 3.93 -6.32
N PRO A 37 -2.31 4.61 -7.50
CA PRO A 37 -1.09 5.24 -8.01
C PRO A 37 -0.60 6.38 -7.11
N ALA A 38 0.70 6.67 -7.17
CA ALA A 38 1.34 7.74 -6.44
C ALA A 38 1.12 7.73 -4.91
N LEU A 39 0.92 6.56 -4.31
CA LEU A 39 0.88 6.43 -2.85
C LEU A 39 2.22 5.90 -2.32
N TYR A 40 2.70 6.51 -1.24
CA TYR A 40 3.98 6.16 -0.61
C TYR A 40 4.13 4.66 -0.35
N TRP A 41 3.10 4.02 0.20
CA TRP A 41 3.11 2.59 0.48
C TRP A 41 3.07 1.69 -0.76
N ALA A 42 2.76 2.22 -1.95
CA ALA A 42 2.80 1.50 -3.21
C ALA A 42 4.16 1.63 -3.94
N LEU A 43 5.00 2.59 -3.52
CA LEU A 43 6.35 2.76 -4.05
C LEU A 43 7.20 1.47 -4.01
N PRO A 44 7.14 0.62 -2.97
CA PRO A 44 7.84 -0.67 -2.95
C PRO A 44 7.51 -1.58 -4.12
N PHE A 45 6.29 -1.58 -4.63
CA PHE A 45 5.91 -2.39 -5.79
C PHE A 45 6.64 -1.94 -7.05
N TYR A 46 6.70 -0.63 -7.27
CA TYR A 46 7.43 -0.02 -8.37
C TYR A 46 8.93 -0.31 -8.28
N VAL A 47 9.54 -0.03 -7.14
CA VAL A 47 10.98 -0.25 -6.91
C VAL A 47 11.35 -1.71 -7.12
N ALA A 48 10.58 -2.64 -6.58
CA ALA A 48 10.83 -4.07 -6.73
C ALA A 48 10.71 -4.56 -8.18
N ALA A 49 9.82 -3.96 -8.96
CA ALA A 49 9.69 -4.25 -10.39
C ALA A 49 10.90 -3.72 -11.17
N GLU A 50 11.29 -2.45 -10.98
CA GLU A 50 12.46 -1.85 -11.62
C GLU A 50 13.78 -2.57 -11.29
N LYS A 51 13.87 -3.11 -10.06
CA LYS A 51 15.04 -3.88 -9.59
C LYS A 51 14.99 -5.37 -9.99
N GLY A 52 13.91 -5.87 -10.55
CA GLY A 52 13.76 -7.27 -10.96
C GLY A 52 13.57 -8.27 -9.79
N TRP A 53 13.27 -7.80 -8.59
CA TRP A 53 13.24 -8.64 -7.38
C TRP A 53 12.09 -9.65 -7.36
N TYR A 54 11.02 -9.42 -8.09
CA TYR A 54 9.97 -10.42 -8.27
C TYR A 54 10.50 -11.67 -9.00
N ALA A 55 11.29 -11.46 -10.07
CA ALA A 55 11.84 -12.55 -10.85
C ALA A 55 12.87 -13.38 -10.06
N GLU A 56 13.63 -12.77 -9.12
CA GLU A 56 14.53 -13.50 -8.22
C GLU A 56 13.81 -14.57 -7.39
N LEU A 57 12.51 -14.35 -7.08
CA LEU A 57 11.66 -15.32 -6.38
C LEU A 57 10.72 -16.10 -7.30
N GLY A 58 10.95 -16.05 -8.63
CA GLY A 58 10.16 -16.77 -9.62
C GLY A 58 8.77 -16.21 -9.85
N LEU A 59 8.54 -14.90 -9.57
CA LEU A 59 7.28 -14.22 -9.79
C LEU A 59 7.38 -13.26 -11.00
N LYS A 60 6.29 -13.11 -11.76
CA LYS A 60 6.08 -12.11 -12.81
C LYS A 60 4.92 -11.20 -12.37
N PRO A 61 5.18 -9.97 -11.92
CA PRO A 61 4.13 -9.08 -11.48
C PRO A 61 3.34 -8.50 -12.65
N GLU A 62 2.02 -8.43 -12.50
CA GLU A 62 1.11 -7.66 -13.33
C GLU A 62 0.38 -6.64 -12.45
N PHE A 63 0.47 -5.35 -12.81
CA PHE A 63 -0.06 -4.28 -11.98
C PHE A 63 -1.40 -3.77 -12.47
N SER A 64 -2.35 -3.60 -11.54
CA SER A 64 -3.64 -2.96 -11.76
C SER A 64 -3.80 -1.77 -10.82
N THR A 65 -4.09 -0.59 -11.37
CA THR A 65 -4.26 0.63 -10.58
C THR A 65 -5.72 1.05 -10.49
N PHE A 66 -6.08 1.65 -9.35
CA PHE A 66 -7.43 2.09 -9.04
C PHE A 66 -7.40 3.50 -8.44
N PRO A 67 -8.39 4.36 -8.71
CA PRO A 67 -8.39 5.74 -8.22
C PRO A 67 -8.61 5.85 -6.70
N ALA A 68 -9.18 4.81 -6.07
CA ALA A 68 -9.43 4.74 -4.63
C ALA A 68 -9.58 3.29 -4.16
N GLY A 69 -9.57 3.09 -2.83
CA GLY A 69 -9.67 1.75 -2.25
C GLY A 69 -10.99 1.04 -2.52
N VAL A 70 -12.14 1.76 -2.53
CA VAL A 70 -13.45 1.12 -2.75
C VAL A 70 -13.56 0.46 -4.14
N PRO A 71 -13.26 1.11 -5.27
CA PRO A 71 -13.25 0.44 -6.56
C PRO A 71 -12.18 -0.67 -6.65
N GLN A 72 -11.03 -0.54 -5.98
CA GLN A 72 -10.01 -1.58 -5.93
C GLN A 72 -10.55 -2.87 -5.29
N ILE A 73 -11.13 -2.78 -4.08
CA ILE A 73 -11.65 -3.96 -3.40
C ILE A 73 -12.84 -4.59 -4.14
N ALA A 74 -13.68 -3.79 -4.78
CA ALA A 74 -14.80 -4.30 -5.58
C ALA A 74 -14.32 -5.13 -6.79
N ALA A 75 -13.21 -4.73 -7.42
CA ALA A 75 -12.62 -5.45 -8.56
C ALA A 75 -12.11 -6.85 -8.19
N SER A 76 -11.91 -7.16 -6.89
CA SER A 76 -11.54 -8.51 -6.46
C SER A 76 -12.60 -9.57 -6.76
N ALA A 77 -13.88 -9.17 -6.85
CA ALA A 77 -14.99 -10.08 -7.17
C ALA A 77 -14.83 -10.74 -8.57
N SER A 78 -14.20 -10.04 -9.52
CA SER A 78 -13.88 -10.56 -10.85
C SER A 78 -12.50 -11.22 -10.94
N LYS A 79 -11.80 -11.40 -9.80
CA LYS A 79 -10.44 -11.94 -9.73
C LYS A 79 -9.45 -11.18 -10.61
N SER A 80 -9.64 -9.88 -10.77
CA SER A 80 -8.77 -9.02 -11.58
C SER A 80 -7.39 -8.79 -10.95
N TRP A 81 -7.23 -9.10 -9.67
CA TRP A 81 -5.98 -9.05 -8.94
C TRP A 81 -5.94 -10.13 -7.83
N ASP A 82 -4.77 -10.47 -7.34
CA ASP A 82 -4.52 -11.53 -6.36
C ASP A 82 -4.15 -10.97 -4.99
N VAL A 83 -3.20 -10.02 -5.00
CA VAL A 83 -2.66 -9.34 -3.83
C VAL A 83 -2.59 -7.83 -4.08
N GLY A 84 -2.28 -7.05 -3.07
CA GLY A 84 -2.09 -5.62 -3.26
C GLY A 84 -1.90 -4.86 -1.96
N GLY A 85 -2.00 -3.53 -2.07
CA GLY A 85 -2.04 -2.64 -0.93
C GLY A 85 -3.24 -1.71 -1.00
N THR A 86 -3.75 -1.30 0.15
CA THR A 86 -4.85 -0.34 0.26
C THR A 86 -4.87 0.30 1.65
N GLY A 87 -5.73 1.27 1.88
CA GLY A 87 -5.96 1.80 3.24
C GLY A 87 -6.74 0.82 4.12
N SER A 88 -6.63 0.96 5.43
CA SER A 88 -7.29 0.06 6.40
C SER A 88 -8.81 0.09 6.33
N VAL A 89 -9.43 1.24 6.02
CA VAL A 89 -10.89 1.33 5.89
C VAL A 89 -11.38 0.51 4.69
N PRO A 90 -10.88 0.68 3.45
CA PRO A 90 -11.25 -0.20 2.35
C PRO A 90 -10.82 -1.66 2.58
N ALA A 91 -9.72 -1.94 3.27
CA ALA A 91 -9.36 -3.33 3.63
C ALA A 91 -10.43 -3.98 4.51
N THR A 92 -10.91 -3.27 5.53
CA THR A 92 -12.02 -3.74 6.41
C THR A 92 -13.31 -3.95 5.61
N LEU A 93 -13.65 -3.03 4.71
CA LEU A 93 -14.80 -3.16 3.82
C LEU A 93 -14.65 -4.38 2.90
N GLY A 94 -13.47 -4.58 2.35
CA GLY A 94 -13.13 -5.70 1.48
C GLY A 94 -13.21 -7.05 2.19
N ALA A 95 -12.79 -7.10 3.44
CA ALA A 95 -12.90 -8.31 4.26
C ALA A 95 -14.36 -8.75 4.42
N VAL A 96 -15.26 -7.82 4.72
CA VAL A 96 -16.67 -8.11 4.94
C VAL A 96 -17.42 -8.44 3.64
N ARG A 97 -17.16 -7.70 2.57
CA ARG A 97 -17.95 -7.79 1.32
C ARG A 97 -17.37 -8.74 0.28
N TYR A 98 -16.04 -8.94 0.29
CA TYR A 98 -15.33 -9.63 -0.79
C TYR A 98 -14.38 -10.71 -0.27
N ASN A 99 -14.45 -11.05 1.03
CA ASN A 99 -13.60 -12.08 1.64
C ASN A 99 -12.10 -11.83 1.41
N LEU A 100 -11.66 -10.59 1.63
CA LEU A 100 -10.26 -10.23 1.56
C LEU A 100 -9.57 -10.45 2.92
N LEU A 101 -8.30 -10.81 2.88
CA LEU A 101 -7.42 -10.91 4.05
C LEU A 101 -6.51 -9.70 4.12
N THR A 102 -6.25 -9.20 5.34
CA THR A 102 -5.12 -8.33 5.64
C THR A 102 -3.95 -9.20 6.06
N ILE A 103 -2.89 -9.22 5.25
CA ILE A 103 -1.73 -10.11 5.37
C ILE A 103 -0.47 -9.40 5.88
N GLY A 104 -0.55 -8.11 6.12
CA GLY A 104 0.53 -7.26 6.62
C GLY A 104 0.10 -5.80 6.66
N ILE A 105 0.93 -4.97 7.25
CA ILE A 105 0.75 -3.51 7.37
C ILE A 105 1.76 -2.81 6.48
N THR A 106 1.31 -1.83 5.69
CA THR A 106 2.23 -1.09 4.83
C THR A 106 3.10 -0.12 5.62
N ASN A 107 2.46 0.76 6.38
CA ASN A 107 3.09 1.79 7.21
C ASN A 107 2.02 2.47 8.07
N ASP A 108 2.43 3.40 8.94
CA ASP A 108 1.50 4.32 9.61
C ASP A 108 1.16 5.49 8.69
N GLU A 109 -0.11 5.61 8.34
CA GLU A 109 -0.67 6.65 7.47
C GLU A 109 -1.27 7.83 8.25
N SER A 110 -1.21 7.81 9.58
CA SER A 110 -1.95 8.75 10.43
C SER A 110 -1.57 10.21 10.20
N TYR A 111 -0.31 10.50 9.89
CA TYR A 111 0.13 11.85 9.55
C TYR A 111 -0.33 12.28 8.14
N GLY A 112 -0.29 11.36 7.20
CA GLY A 112 -0.60 11.62 5.79
C GLY A 112 -2.09 11.74 5.46
N ASN A 113 -2.99 11.34 6.37
CA ASN A 113 -4.43 11.48 6.21
C ASN A 113 -4.93 12.62 7.08
N ALA A 114 -5.48 13.68 6.49
CA ALA A 114 -5.72 14.92 7.19
C ALA A 114 -6.92 15.72 6.66
N LEU A 115 -7.45 16.58 7.53
CA LEU A 115 -8.33 17.67 7.17
C LEU A 115 -7.48 18.92 6.88
N LEU A 116 -7.60 19.42 5.68
CA LEU A 116 -6.98 20.68 5.24
C LEU A 116 -8.01 21.79 5.14
N ALA A 117 -7.56 23.02 5.35
CA ALA A 117 -8.32 24.21 5.05
C ALA A 117 -7.59 25.07 4.01
N THR A 118 -8.32 25.83 3.21
CA THR A 118 -7.74 26.81 2.28
C THR A 118 -6.93 27.85 3.05
N ALA A 119 -5.95 28.47 2.39
CA ALA A 119 -5.11 29.52 3.00
C ALA A 119 -5.96 30.65 3.64
N LYS A 120 -7.12 30.95 3.04
CA LYS A 120 -8.04 31.99 3.50
C LYS A 120 -8.67 31.68 4.87
N THR A 121 -8.98 30.43 5.14
CA THR A 121 -9.82 30.04 6.31
C THR A 121 -9.05 29.27 7.38
N ALA A 122 -7.86 28.74 7.05
CA ALA A 122 -7.09 27.86 7.91
C ALA A 122 -6.80 28.44 9.30
N ASP A 123 -6.35 29.68 9.38
CA ASP A 123 -5.97 30.30 10.66
C ASP A 123 -7.19 30.46 11.60
N GLY A 124 -8.39 30.68 11.04
CA GLY A 124 -9.63 30.72 11.80
C GLY A 124 -9.97 29.35 12.41
N PHE A 125 -9.90 28.29 11.62
CA PHE A 125 -10.18 26.92 12.08
C PHE A 125 -9.12 26.40 13.05
N VAL A 126 -7.84 26.74 12.87
CA VAL A 126 -6.79 26.40 13.83
C VAL A 126 -7.01 27.06 15.19
N LYS A 127 -7.39 28.35 15.19
CA LYS A 127 -7.68 29.10 16.43
C LYS A 127 -8.95 28.62 17.14
N ASN A 128 -9.97 28.27 16.36
CA ASN A 128 -11.27 27.82 16.89
C ASN A 128 -11.80 26.64 16.08
N PRO A 129 -11.33 25.40 16.35
CA PRO A 129 -11.79 24.20 15.64
C PRO A 129 -13.30 23.95 15.75
N ALA A 130 -13.95 24.40 16.84
CA ALA A 130 -15.39 24.26 17.00
C ALA A 130 -16.20 25.02 15.92
N SER A 131 -15.61 26.04 15.27
CA SER A 131 -16.23 26.78 14.17
C SER A 131 -16.41 25.96 12.88
N ILE A 132 -15.87 24.74 12.85
CA ILE A 132 -16.13 23.77 11.78
C ILE A 132 -17.57 23.25 11.81
N LYS A 133 -18.26 23.36 12.94
CA LYS A 133 -19.70 23.06 13.05
C LYS A 133 -20.50 23.84 12.01
N GLY A 134 -21.37 23.14 11.27
CA GLY A 134 -22.18 23.68 10.18
C GLY A 134 -21.44 23.86 8.85
N GLN A 135 -20.13 23.64 8.80
CA GLN A 135 -19.36 23.77 7.57
C GLN A 135 -19.54 22.56 6.65
N THR A 136 -19.21 22.77 5.37
CA THR A 136 -19.14 21.67 4.40
C THR A 136 -17.70 21.16 4.31
N ILE A 137 -17.51 19.85 4.45
CA ILE A 137 -16.24 19.17 4.26
C ILE A 137 -16.37 18.26 3.00
N VAL A 138 -15.49 18.46 2.02
CA VAL A 138 -15.38 17.56 0.87
C VAL A 138 -14.36 16.47 1.19
N LEU A 139 -14.70 15.19 0.99
CA LEU A 139 -13.83 14.06 1.27
C LEU A 139 -14.24 12.83 0.46
N THR A 140 -13.37 11.83 0.40
CA THR A 140 -13.71 10.54 -0.21
C THR A 140 -14.31 9.62 0.87
N ALA A 141 -15.60 9.34 0.77
CA ALA A 141 -16.29 8.50 1.75
C ALA A 141 -15.72 7.06 1.81
N ASN A 142 -15.78 6.44 2.98
CA ASN A 142 -15.25 5.09 3.24
C ASN A 142 -13.76 4.94 2.90
N SER A 143 -12.98 6.00 3.08
CA SER A 143 -11.52 6.00 2.97
C SER A 143 -10.85 6.19 4.33
N THR A 144 -9.53 5.97 4.39
CA THR A 144 -8.72 6.31 5.56
C THR A 144 -8.72 7.81 5.86
N GLY A 145 -8.83 8.65 4.81
CA GLY A 145 -9.00 10.11 4.95
C GLY A 145 -10.31 10.48 5.64
N ASP A 146 -11.42 9.80 5.32
CA ASP A 146 -12.70 9.99 6.00
C ASP A 146 -12.59 9.61 7.49
N TYR A 147 -11.95 8.48 7.80
CA TYR A 147 -11.69 8.06 9.18
C TYR A 147 -10.85 9.08 9.95
N ALA A 148 -9.77 9.59 9.36
CA ALA A 148 -8.93 10.62 9.98
C ALA A 148 -9.69 11.93 10.24
N VAL A 149 -10.48 12.40 9.25
CA VAL A 149 -11.32 13.62 9.40
C VAL A 149 -12.33 13.45 10.52
N GLN A 150 -13.04 12.32 10.59
CA GLN A 150 -14.03 12.12 11.66
C GLN A 150 -13.37 11.94 13.03
N SER A 151 -12.15 11.38 13.08
CA SER A 151 -11.35 11.34 14.31
C SER A 151 -10.96 12.75 14.77
N CYS A 152 -10.65 13.67 13.85
CA CYS A 152 -10.41 15.07 14.15
C CYS A 152 -11.68 15.77 14.67
N LEU A 153 -12.83 15.52 14.04
CA LEU A 153 -14.12 16.04 14.55
C LEU A 153 -14.37 15.56 15.97
N ALA A 154 -14.20 14.26 16.24
CA ALA A 154 -14.38 13.69 17.58
C ALA A 154 -13.42 14.28 18.62
N LYS A 155 -12.15 14.54 18.27
CA LYS A 155 -11.20 15.26 19.11
C LYS A 155 -11.69 16.62 19.55
N TRP A 156 -12.45 17.31 18.69
CA TRP A 156 -13.03 18.63 18.95
C TRP A 156 -14.43 18.58 19.55
N GLY A 157 -14.91 17.40 19.94
CA GLY A 157 -16.26 17.20 20.49
C GLY A 157 -17.37 17.31 19.44
N LEU A 158 -17.03 17.23 18.15
CA LEU A 158 -17.97 17.29 17.04
C LEU A 158 -18.26 15.87 16.52
N LYS A 159 -19.42 15.72 15.90
CA LYS A 159 -19.85 14.48 15.22
C LYS A 159 -19.98 14.74 13.72
N LYS A 160 -20.02 13.68 12.92
CA LYS A 160 -20.29 13.78 11.48
C LYS A 160 -21.60 14.56 11.19
N ALA A 161 -22.62 14.41 12.03
CA ALA A 161 -23.90 15.13 11.90
C ALA A 161 -23.78 16.65 12.17
N ASP A 162 -22.71 17.12 12.77
CA ASP A 162 -22.46 18.55 13.00
C ASP A 162 -21.89 19.27 11.77
N VAL A 163 -21.57 18.55 10.70
CA VAL A 163 -21.01 19.08 9.44
C VAL A 163 -21.76 18.52 8.24
N THR A 164 -21.65 19.18 7.10
CA THR A 164 -22.14 18.62 5.83
C THR A 164 -20.98 17.93 5.12
N VAL A 165 -21.07 16.62 4.93
CA VAL A 165 -20.07 15.85 4.17
C VAL A 165 -20.51 15.71 2.73
N LYS A 166 -19.67 16.15 1.77
CA LYS A 166 -19.83 15.89 0.33
C LYS A 166 -18.75 14.91 -0.13
N SER A 167 -19.18 13.75 -0.61
CA SER A 167 -18.24 12.73 -1.10
C SER A 167 -17.85 12.98 -2.55
N MET A 168 -16.53 13.00 -2.82
CA MET A 168 -15.95 13.13 -4.15
C MET A 168 -14.54 12.49 -4.20
N GLY A 169 -13.99 12.31 -5.39
CA GLY A 169 -12.63 11.80 -5.57
C GLY A 169 -11.56 12.83 -5.19
N GLN A 170 -10.33 12.38 -4.97
CA GLN A 170 -9.23 13.26 -4.52
C GLN A 170 -8.92 14.37 -5.52
N ALA A 171 -8.94 14.09 -6.82
CA ALA A 171 -8.72 15.09 -7.86
C ALA A 171 -9.83 16.18 -7.86
N GLU A 172 -11.06 15.75 -7.63
CA GLU A 172 -12.21 16.68 -7.51
C GLU A 172 -12.12 17.54 -6.25
N ILE A 173 -11.66 16.99 -5.13
CA ILE A 173 -11.40 17.72 -3.88
C ILE A 173 -10.35 18.80 -4.12
N ILE A 174 -9.21 18.43 -4.75
CA ILE A 174 -8.15 19.37 -5.11
C ILE A 174 -8.70 20.51 -5.98
N SER A 175 -9.48 20.16 -7.02
CA SER A 175 -10.10 21.15 -7.89
C SER A 175 -11.08 22.08 -7.16
N ALA A 176 -11.95 21.52 -6.31
CA ALA A 176 -12.93 22.28 -5.55
C ALA A 176 -12.27 23.28 -4.57
N MET A 177 -11.23 22.82 -3.86
CA MET A 177 -10.49 23.68 -2.93
C MET A 177 -9.69 24.77 -3.67
N SER A 178 -9.01 24.40 -4.77
CA SER A 178 -8.18 25.33 -5.54
C SER A 178 -9.01 26.43 -6.22
N SER A 179 -10.24 26.11 -6.62
CA SER A 179 -11.18 27.08 -7.23
C SER A 179 -11.99 27.89 -6.20
N GLY A 180 -11.83 27.63 -4.89
CA GLY A 180 -12.57 28.28 -3.83
C GLY A 180 -14.01 27.80 -3.67
N ASN A 181 -14.37 26.66 -4.27
CA ASN A 181 -15.70 26.03 -4.14
C ASN A 181 -15.81 25.16 -2.87
N ALA A 182 -14.70 24.92 -2.16
CA ALA A 182 -14.66 24.25 -0.87
C ALA A 182 -13.53 24.84 -0.02
N ASP A 183 -13.83 25.14 1.24
CA ASP A 183 -12.83 25.63 2.19
C ASP A 183 -12.16 24.52 3.01
N LEU A 184 -12.80 23.36 3.15
CA LEU A 184 -12.36 22.22 3.95
C LEU A 184 -12.35 20.95 3.11
N GLY A 185 -11.20 20.25 3.10
CA GLY A 185 -11.03 19.00 2.36
C GLY A 185 -10.32 17.93 3.16
N GLY A 186 -10.89 16.70 3.14
CA GLY A 186 -10.24 15.48 3.64
C GLY A 186 -9.38 14.85 2.57
N LEU A 187 -8.07 14.91 2.74
CA LEU A 187 -7.11 14.45 1.76
C LEU A 187 -6.13 13.43 2.38
N TRP A 188 -5.48 12.67 1.51
CA TRP A 188 -4.32 11.86 1.89
C TRP A 188 -3.08 12.25 1.08
N ALA A 189 -1.90 12.03 1.65
CA ALA A 189 -0.64 12.28 0.94
C ALA A 189 -0.50 11.33 -0.26
N PRO A 190 0.03 11.82 -1.40
CA PRO A 190 0.71 13.10 -1.58
C PRO A 190 -0.20 14.30 -1.90
N ASN A 191 -1.53 14.12 -1.98
CA ASN A 191 -2.47 15.20 -2.32
C ASN A 191 -2.50 16.32 -1.27
N THR A 192 -2.25 16.00 0.01
CA THR A 192 -2.06 17.00 1.07
C THR A 192 -0.91 17.95 0.71
N TYR A 193 0.25 17.41 0.31
CA TYR A 193 1.41 18.22 -0.10
C TYR A 193 1.13 19.01 -1.37
N THR A 194 0.41 18.43 -2.34
CA THR A 194 -0.01 19.15 -3.54
C THR A 194 -0.81 20.40 -3.19
N MET A 195 -1.76 20.29 -2.24
CA MET A 195 -2.57 21.43 -1.80
C MET A 195 -1.76 22.43 -0.97
N GLU A 196 -0.85 21.95 -0.12
CA GLU A 196 0.04 22.83 0.65
C GLU A 196 0.96 23.65 -0.29
N GLU A 197 1.60 23.01 -1.25
CA GLU A 197 2.58 23.62 -2.15
C GLU A 197 1.95 24.50 -3.23
N LYS A 198 0.83 24.06 -3.83
CA LYS A 198 0.24 24.75 -5.00
C LYS A 198 -0.86 25.73 -4.64
N ALA A 199 -1.58 25.51 -3.55
CA ALA A 199 -2.73 26.32 -3.15
C ALA A 199 -2.57 26.98 -1.77
N GLY A 200 -1.42 26.79 -1.10
CA GLY A 200 -1.18 27.35 0.23
C GLY A 200 -2.15 26.85 1.30
N ALA A 201 -2.84 25.72 1.05
CA ALA A 201 -3.70 25.10 2.05
C ALA A 201 -2.87 24.69 3.28
N LYS A 202 -3.53 24.62 4.43
CA LYS A 202 -2.87 24.19 5.67
C LYS A 202 -3.58 22.95 6.23
N GLN A 203 -2.79 22.00 6.67
CA GLN A 203 -3.29 20.90 7.46
C GLN A 203 -3.72 21.42 8.83
N ILE A 204 -4.99 21.27 9.16
CA ILE A 204 -5.56 21.72 10.44
C ILE A 204 -5.70 20.60 11.46
N CYS A 205 -5.78 19.35 11.00
CA CYS A 205 -5.72 18.16 11.85
C CYS A 205 -5.46 16.92 11.01
N SER A 206 -4.59 16.05 11.47
CA SER A 206 -4.34 14.71 10.91
C SER A 206 -4.91 13.61 11.81
N GLY A 207 -4.92 12.38 11.30
CA GLY A 207 -5.21 11.21 12.12
C GLY A 207 -4.26 11.11 13.33
N LYS A 208 -2.97 11.47 13.15
CA LYS A 208 -1.99 11.50 14.24
C LYS A 208 -2.35 12.53 15.30
N ASP A 209 -2.74 13.74 14.90
CA ASP A 209 -3.19 14.79 15.83
C ASP A 209 -4.44 14.36 16.59
N ALA A 210 -5.29 13.57 15.97
CA ALA A 210 -6.49 13.01 16.60
C ALA A 210 -6.23 11.76 17.46
N GLY A 211 -4.99 11.26 17.52
CA GLY A 211 -4.64 10.02 18.22
C GLY A 211 -5.24 8.75 17.59
N ALA A 212 -5.60 8.83 16.30
CA ALA A 212 -6.13 7.71 15.54
C ALA A 212 -5.00 6.93 14.88
N ALA A 213 -4.97 5.62 15.05
CA ALA A 213 -4.14 4.74 14.23
C ALA A 213 -4.78 4.61 12.84
N VAL A 214 -4.03 4.94 11.82
CA VAL A 214 -4.46 4.88 10.41
C VAL A 214 -3.46 4.00 9.64
N PRO A 215 -3.45 2.67 9.86
CA PRO A 215 -2.52 1.79 9.15
C PRO A 215 -2.93 1.67 7.67
N GLY A 216 -1.95 1.57 6.79
CA GLY A 216 -2.17 0.98 5.47
C GLY A 216 -2.12 -0.54 5.56
N ALA A 217 -2.73 -1.25 4.62
CA ALA A 217 -2.87 -2.70 4.63
C ALA A 217 -2.31 -3.35 3.37
N LEU A 218 -1.52 -4.40 3.52
CA LEU A 218 -1.28 -5.39 2.47
C LEU A 218 -2.44 -6.38 2.49
N ILE A 219 -3.03 -6.61 1.34
CA ILE A 219 -4.24 -7.42 1.19
C ILE A 219 -4.04 -8.57 0.19
N ALA A 220 -4.80 -9.63 0.39
CA ALA A 220 -4.91 -10.74 -0.56
C ALA A 220 -6.36 -11.20 -0.67
N ARG A 221 -6.76 -11.72 -1.83
CA ARG A 221 -7.99 -12.52 -1.93
C ARG A 221 -7.81 -13.82 -1.15
N ALA A 222 -8.79 -14.19 -0.32
CA ALA A 222 -8.69 -15.37 0.54
C ALA A 222 -8.57 -16.68 -0.27
N ASP A 223 -9.25 -16.78 -1.43
CA ASP A 223 -9.14 -17.94 -2.32
C ASP A 223 -7.71 -18.06 -2.89
N TYR A 224 -7.15 -16.98 -3.42
CA TYR A 224 -5.77 -16.99 -3.93
C TYR A 224 -4.76 -17.31 -2.83
N ALA A 225 -4.90 -16.70 -1.67
CA ALA A 225 -3.99 -16.90 -0.56
C ALA A 225 -3.99 -18.35 -0.04
N LYS A 226 -5.15 -19.01 -0.09
CA LYS A 226 -5.29 -20.44 0.22
C LYS A 226 -4.69 -21.35 -0.86
N GLU A 227 -4.90 -21.03 -2.13
CA GLU A 227 -4.42 -21.83 -3.27
C GLU A 227 -2.93 -21.63 -3.54
N GLN A 228 -2.40 -20.42 -3.28
CA GLN A 228 -1.02 -20.02 -3.61
C GLN A 228 -0.29 -19.39 -2.41
N PRO A 229 -0.23 -20.03 -1.24
CA PRO A 229 0.33 -19.43 -0.02
C PRO A 229 1.81 -19.07 -0.17
N GLN A 230 2.57 -19.84 -0.93
CA GLN A 230 3.98 -19.56 -1.21
C GLN A 230 4.15 -18.27 -2.04
N ASN A 231 3.26 -17.99 -2.99
CA ASN A 231 3.34 -16.78 -3.80
C ASN A 231 3.00 -15.55 -2.94
N VAL A 232 2.07 -15.67 -1.99
CA VAL A 232 1.76 -14.60 -1.02
C VAL A 232 2.97 -14.34 -0.11
N ALA A 233 3.64 -15.38 0.40
CA ALA A 233 4.86 -15.23 1.20
C ALA A 233 5.99 -14.56 0.39
N LYS A 234 6.21 -14.98 -0.86
CA LYS A 234 7.18 -14.34 -1.76
C LYS A 234 6.86 -12.88 -2.03
N PHE A 235 5.59 -12.55 -2.27
CA PHE A 235 5.12 -11.16 -2.44
C PHE A 235 5.47 -10.31 -1.21
N LEU A 236 5.21 -10.81 0.00
CA LEU A 236 5.57 -10.13 1.26
C LEU A 236 7.09 -9.97 1.40
N ALA A 237 7.88 -11.00 1.07
CA ALA A 237 9.33 -10.91 1.12
C ALA A 237 9.88 -9.83 0.17
N VAL A 238 9.33 -9.74 -1.05
CA VAL A 238 9.68 -8.67 -2.03
C VAL A 238 9.33 -7.29 -1.48
N TYR A 239 8.14 -7.13 -0.92
CA TYR A 239 7.69 -5.86 -0.35
C TYR A 239 8.56 -5.39 0.82
N LEU A 240 8.92 -6.30 1.72
CA LEU A 240 9.78 -6.02 2.87
C LEU A 240 11.21 -5.64 2.45
N ARG A 241 11.80 -6.36 1.46
CA ARG A 241 13.09 -6.00 0.88
C ARG A 241 13.06 -4.60 0.27
N ALA A 242 11.99 -4.28 -0.46
CA ALA A 242 11.86 -2.96 -1.07
C ALA A 242 11.85 -1.83 -0.03
N TRP A 243 11.14 -1.99 1.08
CA TRP A 243 11.21 -1.03 2.19
C TRP A 243 12.58 -0.97 2.85
N LYS A 244 13.24 -2.10 3.03
CA LYS A 244 14.59 -2.14 3.59
C LYS A 244 15.56 -1.33 2.73
N TRP A 245 15.49 -1.53 1.41
CA TRP A 245 16.30 -0.81 0.45
C TRP A 245 15.95 0.69 0.42
N LEU A 246 14.67 1.04 0.33
CA LEU A 246 14.21 2.43 0.30
C LEU A 246 14.71 3.23 1.51
N ASN A 247 14.65 2.64 2.69
CA ASN A 247 15.14 3.28 3.92
C ASN A 247 16.68 3.41 3.97
N ALA A 248 17.40 2.46 3.37
CA ALA A 248 18.86 2.47 3.37
C ALA A 248 19.47 3.38 2.28
N HIS A 249 18.75 3.65 1.18
CA HIS A 249 19.24 4.34 -0.02
C HIS A 249 18.41 5.58 -0.35
N GLN A 250 18.15 6.44 0.64
CA GLN A 250 17.22 7.56 0.48
C GLN A 250 17.46 8.47 -0.74
N PRO A 251 18.69 8.85 -1.14
CA PRO A 251 18.90 9.65 -2.34
C PRO A 251 18.37 8.99 -3.62
N GLU A 252 18.66 7.69 -3.82
CA GLU A 252 18.17 6.91 -4.95
C GLU A 252 16.65 6.66 -4.84
N ALA A 253 16.19 6.37 -3.62
CA ALA A 253 14.78 6.17 -3.31
C ALA A 253 13.93 7.39 -3.69
N ILE A 254 14.41 8.61 -3.40
CA ILE A 254 13.71 9.84 -3.75
C ILE A 254 13.67 10.04 -5.26
N ALA A 255 14.77 9.72 -5.97
CA ALA A 255 14.78 9.79 -7.44
C ALA A 255 13.77 8.80 -8.07
N MET A 256 13.65 7.60 -7.52
CA MET A 256 12.63 6.61 -7.95
C MET A 256 11.22 7.05 -7.55
N MET A 257 11.04 7.59 -6.35
CA MET A 257 9.76 8.13 -5.86
C MET A 257 9.26 9.26 -6.76
N LYS A 258 10.14 10.15 -7.21
CA LYS A 258 9.80 11.22 -8.15
C LYS A 258 9.21 10.65 -9.43
N LYS A 259 9.89 9.69 -10.06
CA LYS A 259 9.40 9.01 -11.27
C LYS A 259 8.04 8.32 -11.04
N PHE A 260 7.92 7.59 -9.93
CA PHE A 260 6.69 6.91 -9.55
C PHE A 260 5.52 7.88 -9.35
N TYR A 261 5.74 9.02 -8.69
CA TYR A 261 4.71 10.04 -8.50
C TYR A 261 4.33 10.72 -9.81
N GLU A 262 5.31 11.07 -10.65
CA GLU A 262 5.07 11.65 -11.98
C GLU A 262 4.24 10.71 -12.88
N GLN A 263 4.51 9.40 -12.86
CA GLN A 263 3.68 8.39 -13.56
C GLN A 263 2.25 8.35 -13.04
N GLY A 264 2.04 8.61 -11.76
CA GLY A 264 0.72 8.73 -11.13
C GLY A 264 0.09 10.13 -11.26
N GLY A 265 0.68 11.03 -12.03
CA GLY A 265 0.17 12.39 -12.25
C GLY A 265 0.40 13.35 -11.09
N VAL A 266 1.31 13.02 -10.16
CA VAL A 266 1.62 13.84 -8.97
C VAL A 266 3.00 14.47 -9.10
N THR A 267 3.08 15.77 -8.82
CA THR A 267 4.35 16.52 -8.74
C THR A 267 4.38 17.27 -7.41
N ILE A 268 5.30 16.87 -6.54
CA ILE A 268 5.58 17.49 -5.24
C ILE A 268 7.08 17.73 -5.08
N SER A 269 7.46 18.59 -4.14
CA SER A 269 8.85 18.92 -3.87
C SER A 269 9.63 17.74 -3.28
N GLU A 270 10.95 17.76 -3.46
CA GLU A 270 11.85 16.80 -2.82
C GLU A 270 11.75 16.85 -1.28
N ALA A 271 11.49 18.05 -0.72
CA ALA A 271 11.26 18.21 0.71
C ALA A 271 10.05 17.42 1.19
N SER A 272 8.94 17.46 0.44
CA SER A 272 7.75 16.65 0.74
C SER A 272 8.00 15.15 0.58
N MET A 273 8.76 14.74 -0.43
CA MET A 273 9.17 13.34 -0.59
C MET A 273 10.03 12.84 0.59
N LYS A 274 10.96 13.67 1.09
CA LYS A 274 11.78 13.36 2.30
C LYS A 274 10.90 13.28 3.55
N LYS A 275 9.89 14.14 3.65
CA LYS A 275 8.92 14.14 4.76
C LYS A 275 8.16 12.82 4.87
N GLU A 276 7.88 12.14 3.74
CA GLU A 276 7.23 10.81 3.73
C GLU A 276 8.01 9.80 4.59
N PHE A 277 9.33 9.72 4.44
CA PHE A 277 10.18 8.79 5.19
C PHE A 277 10.20 9.07 6.70
N THR A 278 10.04 10.33 7.12
CA THR A 278 10.13 10.73 8.53
C THR A 278 8.79 10.70 9.25
N THR A 279 7.69 10.85 8.52
CA THR A 279 6.34 10.97 9.10
C THR A 279 5.49 9.73 8.97
N ARG A 280 5.91 8.77 8.15
CA ARG A 280 5.14 7.56 7.81
C ARG A 280 5.98 6.30 8.04
N PRO A 281 6.25 5.93 9.30
CA PRO A 281 7.10 4.79 9.64
C PRO A 281 6.59 3.48 9.05
N THR A 282 7.52 2.67 8.58
CA THR A 282 7.30 1.36 7.99
C THR A 282 7.77 0.25 8.93
N TYR A 283 7.37 -0.97 8.67
CA TYR A 283 7.70 -2.13 9.50
C TYR A 283 8.51 -3.14 8.69
N ASP A 284 9.66 -3.56 9.21
CA ASP A 284 10.40 -4.72 8.72
C ASP A 284 9.71 -6.02 9.15
N LEU A 285 10.26 -7.19 8.76
CA LEU A 285 9.68 -8.49 9.07
C LEU A 285 9.46 -8.69 10.59
N ALA A 286 10.45 -8.33 11.40
CA ALA A 286 10.35 -8.48 12.85
C ALA A 286 9.29 -7.53 13.45
N GLY A 287 9.22 -6.30 12.94
CA GLY A 287 8.20 -5.31 13.30
C GLY A 287 6.80 -5.78 12.93
N GLN A 288 6.61 -6.31 11.72
CA GLN A 288 5.33 -6.88 11.28
C GLN A 288 4.87 -8.02 12.20
N LEU A 289 5.74 -8.99 12.46
CA LEU A 289 5.45 -10.12 13.33
C LEU A 289 5.13 -9.68 14.75
N LYS A 290 5.80 -8.64 15.26
CA LYS A 290 5.55 -8.10 16.59
C LYS A 290 4.15 -7.48 16.70
N ILE A 291 3.78 -6.57 15.79
CA ILE A 291 2.49 -5.85 15.85
C ILE A 291 1.29 -6.74 15.54
N MET A 292 1.49 -7.82 14.77
CA MET A 292 0.45 -8.79 14.42
C MET A 292 0.38 -10.00 15.37
N ASN A 293 1.27 -10.07 16.37
CA ASN A 293 1.34 -11.19 17.30
C ASN A 293 0.11 -11.25 18.21
N ARG A 294 -0.54 -12.41 18.25
CA ARG A 294 -1.66 -12.76 19.15
C ARG A 294 -1.21 -13.73 20.24
N SER A 295 -0.02 -13.53 20.82
CA SER A 295 0.47 -14.37 21.89
C SER A 295 -0.50 -14.38 23.09
N ALA A 296 -0.56 -15.51 23.79
CA ALA A 296 -1.43 -15.73 24.96
C ALA A 296 -2.95 -15.60 24.70
N GLY A 297 -3.41 -15.76 23.44
CA GLY A 297 -4.84 -15.77 23.11
C GLY A 297 -5.50 -14.38 23.14
N GLY A 298 -4.69 -13.31 23.24
CA GLY A 298 -5.16 -11.93 23.19
C GLY A 298 -5.26 -11.36 21.76
N ALA A 299 -5.80 -10.15 21.65
CA ALA A 299 -5.79 -9.39 20.41
C ALA A 299 -4.38 -8.81 20.14
N SER A 300 -3.96 -8.80 18.88
CA SER A 300 -2.74 -8.09 18.47
C SER A 300 -2.94 -6.57 18.47
N GLU A 301 -1.85 -5.81 18.37
CA GLU A 301 -1.94 -4.36 18.21
C GLU A 301 -2.73 -3.98 16.95
N VAL A 302 -2.49 -4.71 15.84
CA VAL A 302 -3.21 -4.53 14.58
C VAL A 302 -4.71 -4.85 14.73
N ASP A 303 -5.07 -5.90 15.46
CA ASP A 303 -6.48 -6.17 15.77
C ASP A 303 -7.14 -4.99 16.48
N GLY A 304 -6.43 -4.36 17.42
CA GLY A 304 -6.92 -3.17 18.13
C GLY A 304 -7.18 -1.98 17.20
N TRP A 305 -6.29 -1.75 16.23
CA TRP A 305 -6.48 -0.69 15.23
C TRP A 305 -7.70 -0.95 14.34
N PHE A 306 -7.81 -2.16 13.81
CA PHE A 306 -8.93 -2.52 12.91
C PHE A 306 -10.26 -2.65 13.66
N THR A 307 -10.27 -2.97 14.94
CA THR A 307 -11.47 -2.93 15.78
C THR A 307 -12.02 -1.50 15.87
N LYS A 308 -11.17 -0.49 16.06
CA LYS A 308 -11.58 0.93 16.07
C LYS A 308 -12.11 1.36 14.70
N ILE A 309 -11.49 0.91 13.61
CA ILE A 309 -11.95 1.18 12.24
C ILE A 309 -13.30 0.51 11.98
N GLY A 310 -13.48 -0.74 12.42
CA GLY A 310 -14.77 -1.44 12.34
C GLY A 310 -15.88 -0.71 13.09
N ALA A 311 -15.60 -0.23 14.31
CA ALA A 311 -16.54 0.58 15.10
C ALA A 311 -16.89 1.91 14.41
N PHE A 312 -15.89 2.58 13.81
CA PHE A 312 -16.12 3.77 12.99
C PHE A 312 -17.06 3.47 11.80
N MET A 313 -16.85 2.37 11.09
CA MET A 313 -17.67 1.98 9.95
C MET A 313 -19.09 1.60 10.36
N GLN A 314 -19.25 0.97 11.52
CA GLN A 314 -20.56 0.71 12.13
C GLN A 314 -21.28 2.01 12.47
N ALA A 315 -20.60 2.93 13.16
CA ALA A 315 -21.15 4.23 13.54
C ALA A 315 -21.61 5.08 12.33
N ASN A 316 -20.96 4.87 11.17
CA ASN A 316 -21.32 5.50 9.90
C ASN A 316 -22.43 4.74 9.12
N GLY A 317 -22.95 3.66 9.67
CA GLY A 317 -23.97 2.85 9.00
C GLY A 317 -23.46 2.01 7.82
N THR A 318 -22.13 1.84 7.69
CA THR A 318 -21.52 1.01 6.63
C THR A 318 -21.77 -0.47 6.90
N PHE A 319 -21.78 -0.86 8.16
CA PHE A 319 -22.07 -2.20 8.66
C PHE A 319 -23.13 -2.14 9.77
N PRO A 320 -23.99 -3.17 9.91
CA PRO A 320 -24.92 -3.28 11.03
C PRO A 320 -24.19 -3.55 12.37
N GLU A 321 -23.04 -4.24 12.32
CA GLU A 321 -22.14 -4.50 13.44
C GLU A 321 -20.67 -4.41 13.02
N ALA A 322 -19.80 -4.07 13.97
CA ALA A 322 -18.36 -4.00 13.71
C ALA A 322 -17.80 -5.40 13.46
N PRO A 323 -17.04 -5.62 12.37
CA PRO A 323 -16.45 -6.91 12.09
C PRO A 323 -15.33 -7.24 13.08
N ALA A 324 -15.25 -8.51 13.50
CA ALA A 324 -14.13 -8.97 14.32
C ALA A 324 -12.84 -9.01 13.51
N ALA A 325 -11.85 -8.20 13.87
CA ALA A 325 -10.58 -8.07 13.18
C ALA A 325 -9.84 -9.42 13.01
N SER A 326 -9.92 -10.28 14.02
CA SER A 326 -9.29 -11.61 14.01
C SER A 326 -9.79 -12.56 12.91
N LYS A 327 -10.94 -12.26 12.28
CA LYS A 327 -11.49 -13.09 11.19
C LYS A 327 -10.83 -12.84 9.83
N PHE A 328 -10.19 -11.68 9.65
CA PHE A 328 -9.62 -11.30 8.35
C PHE A 328 -8.18 -10.79 8.42
N ILE A 329 -7.60 -10.63 9.60
CA ILE A 329 -6.19 -10.30 9.77
C ILE A 329 -5.43 -11.58 10.07
N THR A 330 -4.35 -11.84 9.33
CA THR A 330 -3.51 -13.02 9.53
C THR A 330 -2.02 -12.68 9.36
N ASP A 331 -1.19 -13.22 10.23
CA ASP A 331 0.27 -13.18 10.17
C ASP A 331 0.88 -14.47 9.58
N GLU A 332 0.04 -15.39 9.10
CA GLU A 332 0.43 -16.70 8.59
C GLU A 332 1.53 -16.59 7.53
N TYR A 333 1.33 -15.75 6.52
CA TYR A 333 2.25 -15.60 5.39
C TYR A 333 3.55 -14.90 5.80
N LEU A 334 3.52 -14.00 6.78
CA LEU A 334 4.71 -13.41 7.39
C LEU A 334 5.52 -14.45 8.18
N LYS A 335 4.84 -15.35 8.89
CA LYS A 335 5.47 -16.50 9.55
C LYS A 335 6.08 -17.46 8.55
N MET A 336 5.48 -17.64 7.37
CA MET A 336 6.10 -18.43 6.29
C MET A 336 7.38 -17.77 5.77
N VAL A 337 7.40 -16.43 5.64
CA VAL A 337 8.64 -15.69 5.30
C VAL A 337 9.70 -15.87 6.37
N ASP A 338 9.33 -15.81 7.65
CA ASP A 338 10.26 -15.95 8.78
C ASP A 338 10.82 -17.40 8.93
N ALA A 339 9.99 -18.39 8.63
CA ALA A 339 10.35 -19.81 8.73
C ALA A 339 11.21 -20.31 7.55
N ASP A 340 11.12 -19.69 6.37
CA ASP A 340 11.94 -20.02 5.21
C ASP A 340 13.25 -19.22 5.23
N PRO A 341 14.44 -19.86 5.43
CA PRO A 341 15.71 -19.14 5.50
C PRO A 341 16.02 -18.30 4.26
N LYS A 342 15.59 -18.75 3.07
CA LYS A 342 15.83 -18.03 1.80
C LYS A 342 14.95 -16.80 1.72
N LEU A 343 13.64 -16.91 2.00
CA LEU A 343 12.72 -15.78 2.00
C LEU A 343 13.07 -14.79 3.10
N LYS A 344 13.43 -15.25 4.30
CA LYS A 344 13.87 -14.41 5.42
C LYS A 344 15.13 -13.61 5.06
N ALA A 345 16.14 -14.28 4.51
CA ALA A 345 17.35 -13.61 4.05
C ALA A 345 17.03 -12.59 2.96
N PHE A 346 16.19 -12.95 1.99
CA PHE A 346 15.76 -12.06 0.90
C PHE A 346 15.03 -10.83 1.41
N ALA A 347 14.05 -10.97 2.33
CA ALA A 347 13.27 -9.88 2.91
C ALA A 347 14.13 -8.88 3.72
N ASN A 348 15.26 -9.34 4.24
CA ASN A 348 16.16 -8.53 5.07
C ASN A 348 17.35 -7.92 4.30
N ARG A 349 17.47 -8.14 3.01
CA ARG A 349 18.51 -7.50 2.17
C ARG A 349 18.20 -6.02 1.96
N ALA A 350 19.26 -5.22 1.94
CA ALA A 350 19.19 -3.79 1.64
C ALA A 350 19.95 -3.40 0.35
N ASP A 351 20.47 -4.39 -0.37
CA ASP A 351 21.21 -4.28 -1.64
C ASP A 351 20.30 -4.46 -2.86
#